data_1180f55d2c252c665715fda3a1e04331
#
_entry.id   1180f55d2c252c665715fda3a1e04331
#
_cell.length_a   1.000
_cell.length_b   1.000
_cell.length_c   1.000
_cell.angle_alpha   90.00
_cell.angle_beta   90.00
_cell.angle_gamma   90.00
#
_symmetry.space_group_name_H-M   'P 1'
#
loop_
_entity.id
_entity.type
_entity.pdbx_description
1 polymer ?
#
loop_
_entity_poly.entity_id
_entity_poly.type
_entity_poly.pdbx_seq_one_letter_code
_entity_poly.pdbx_strand_id
1 'polypeptide(L)'
;MQLKTTTRTGLEESDISDSLDEMKIRVAYKRLRYPYLYDRETQSASRAYGPQATPHAFIFDETRHLRYDARNAIDALLAHKDPPIAHTGSFGCSTKWAEKSADRVAAIQKLDAKPVDVTPVSADSLKTLRSNPSKKYTLINFWATWCGACVDELPELEETFRMYSVRDIDYVLVSANQPDERDGVLRMLKHFHSTGRNFLFDSADTESMQKAFNPKWDSAVPYTVFLDPDGKILYEQLGSLDILKLRRTILAALPSDYSGFNQYWSSGL
;
A
#
# COMPACT_ATOMS: atom_id res chain seq x y z
N MET A 1 -8.03 -22.01 20.00
CA MET A 1 -8.92 -21.15 19.18
C MET A 1 -8.30 -21.10 17.78
N GLN A 2 -8.78 -21.94 16.87
CA GLN A 2 -8.24 -22.02 15.52
C GLN A 2 -8.64 -20.74 14.77
N LEU A 3 -7.67 -19.93 14.41
CA LEU A 3 -7.82 -18.86 13.42
C LEU A 3 -8.14 -19.53 12.08
N LYS A 4 -9.40 -19.45 11.66
CA LYS A 4 -9.74 -19.72 10.26
C LYS A 4 -9.04 -18.67 9.42
N THR A 5 -8.03 -19.08 8.69
CA THR A 5 -7.54 -18.32 7.54
C THR A 5 -8.70 -18.20 6.58
N THR A 6 -9.33 -17.04 6.56
CA THR A 6 -10.31 -16.68 5.53
C THR A 6 -9.54 -16.59 4.23
N THR A 7 -9.76 -17.58 3.38
CA THR A 7 -9.40 -17.49 1.96
C THR A 7 -9.90 -16.16 1.44
N ARG A 8 -9.01 -15.41 0.83
CA ARG A 8 -9.23 -14.10 0.19
C ARG A 8 -10.32 -14.14 -0.89
N THR A 9 -11.53 -14.42 -0.54
CA THR A 9 -12.70 -14.15 -1.39
C THR A 9 -13.21 -12.74 -1.12
N GLY A 10 -12.34 -11.82 -1.13
CA GLY A 10 -12.36 -10.36 -1.01
C GLY A 10 -13.63 -9.56 -1.19
N LEU A 11 -14.79 -10.13 -0.92
CA LEU A 11 -16.10 -9.47 -1.03
C LEU A 11 -16.71 -9.10 0.31
N GLU A 12 -16.14 -9.60 1.43
CA GLU A 12 -16.73 -9.43 2.76
C GLU A 12 -16.20 -8.20 3.51
N GLU A 13 -15.08 -7.62 3.05
CA GLU A 13 -14.49 -6.42 3.67
C GLU A 13 -14.24 -5.37 2.59
N SER A 14 -14.61 -4.14 2.86
CA SER A 14 -14.46 -3.01 1.92
C SER A 14 -13.00 -2.70 1.59
N ASP A 15 -12.09 -3.11 2.45
CA ASP A 15 -10.65 -3.04 2.27
C ASP A 15 -9.96 -4.07 3.18
N ILE A 16 -9.01 -4.83 2.64
CA ILE A 16 -8.24 -5.82 3.42
C ILE A 16 -7.44 -5.16 4.54
N SER A 17 -7.00 -3.91 4.33
CA SER A 17 -6.28 -3.13 5.34
C SER A 17 -7.14 -2.70 6.53
N ASP A 18 -8.46 -2.84 6.42
CA ASP A 18 -9.44 -2.52 7.46
C ASP A 18 -10.01 -3.78 8.12
N SER A 19 -9.46 -4.96 7.83
CA SER A 19 -9.86 -6.21 8.46
C SER A 19 -9.59 -6.23 9.96
N LEU A 20 -10.34 -7.07 10.69
CA LEU A 20 -10.12 -7.23 12.14
C LEU A 20 -8.69 -7.68 12.47
N ASP A 21 -8.08 -8.49 11.63
CA ASP A 21 -6.73 -9.00 11.87
C ASP A 21 -5.69 -7.89 11.66
N GLU A 22 -5.84 -7.08 10.62
CA GLU A 22 -5.02 -5.87 10.43
C GLU A 22 -5.20 -4.86 11.57
N MET A 23 -6.42 -4.65 12.03
CA MET A 23 -6.69 -3.82 13.21
C MET A 23 -5.93 -4.30 14.43
N LYS A 24 -5.91 -5.62 14.72
CA LYS A 24 -5.14 -6.19 15.84
C LYS A 24 -3.65 -5.94 15.70
N ILE A 25 -3.09 -6.12 14.50
CA ILE A 25 -1.68 -5.83 14.20
C ILE A 25 -1.37 -4.36 14.45
N ARG A 26 -2.21 -3.45 13.96
CA ARG A 26 -2.03 -2.00 14.16
C ARG A 26 -2.12 -1.57 15.62
N VAL A 27 -3.06 -2.14 16.37
CA VAL A 27 -3.20 -1.89 17.82
C VAL A 27 -1.94 -2.29 18.56
N ALA A 28 -1.44 -3.50 18.31
CA ALA A 28 -0.22 -4.00 18.93
C ALA A 28 1.01 -3.15 18.54
N TYR A 29 1.17 -2.85 17.26
CA TYR A 29 2.28 -2.07 16.74
C TYR A 29 2.31 -0.64 17.28
N LYS A 30 1.15 0.04 17.30
CA LYS A 30 1.02 1.43 17.78
C LYS A 30 0.90 1.52 19.29
N ARG A 31 0.82 0.39 20.00
CA ARG A 31 0.63 0.31 21.46
C ARG A 31 -0.55 1.17 21.91
N LEU A 32 -1.70 1.07 21.22
CA LEU A 32 -2.88 1.85 21.55
C LEU A 32 -3.38 1.47 22.94
N ARG A 33 -3.63 2.47 23.79
CA ARG A 33 -4.08 2.27 25.20
C ARG A 33 -5.58 2.54 25.39
N TYR A 34 -6.30 2.79 24.31
CA TYR A 34 -7.76 3.01 24.33
C TYR A 34 -8.47 1.87 23.58
N PRO A 35 -9.76 1.66 23.85
CA PRO A 35 -10.55 0.67 23.11
C PRO A 35 -10.52 0.97 21.61
N TYR A 36 -10.22 -0.05 20.81
CA TYR A 36 -10.25 0.02 19.37
C TYR A 36 -11.29 -0.98 18.89
N LEU A 37 -12.43 -0.49 18.38
CA LEU A 37 -13.63 -1.28 18.14
C LEU A 37 -13.77 -1.60 16.65
N TYR A 38 -14.18 -2.82 16.36
CA TYR A 38 -14.49 -3.28 15.01
C TYR A 38 -16.00 -3.38 14.84
N ASP A 39 -16.56 -2.58 13.95
CA ASP A 39 -18.01 -2.43 13.75
C ASP A 39 -18.61 -3.47 12.78
N ARG A 40 -17.86 -4.49 12.43
CA ARG A 40 -18.26 -5.61 11.57
C ARG A 40 -18.92 -5.18 10.26
N GLU A 41 -19.56 -6.13 9.59
CA GLU A 41 -20.17 -5.97 8.25
C GLU A 41 -21.39 -5.03 8.27
N THR A 42 -22.14 -5.00 9.36
CA THR A 42 -23.33 -4.16 9.47
C THR A 42 -23.00 -2.68 9.58
N GLN A 43 -21.83 -2.35 10.08
CA GLN A 43 -21.39 -0.97 10.33
C GLN A 43 -22.42 -0.13 11.10
N SER A 44 -23.15 -0.79 12.00
CA SER A 44 -24.31 -0.19 12.70
C SER A 44 -23.92 0.97 13.60
N ALA A 45 -22.81 0.84 14.34
CA ALA A 45 -22.30 1.93 15.16
C ALA A 45 -21.80 3.07 14.28
N SER A 46 -21.00 2.80 13.25
CA SER A 46 -20.54 3.82 12.31
C SER A 46 -21.69 4.55 11.65
N ARG A 47 -22.75 3.84 11.25
CA ARG A 47 -23.97 4.47 10.68
C ARG A 47 -24.67 5.37 11.67
N ALA A 48 -24.77 4.97 12.95
CA ALA A 48 -25.38 5.78 13.99
C ALA A 48 -24.59 7.09 14.25
N TYR A 49 -23.26 7.04 14.17
CA TYR A 49 -22.42 8.22 14.31
C TYR A 49 -22.34 9.08 13.03
N GLY A 50 -22.58 8.51 11.86
CA GLY A 50 -22.60 9.21 10.57
C GLY A 50 -21.28 9.85 10.15
N PRO A 51 -20.12 9.18 10.21
CA PRO A 51 -18.85 9.75 9.76
C PRO A 51 -18.90 10.06 8.27
N GLN A 52 -18.44 11.26 7.89
CA GLN A 52 -18.39 11.72 6.50
C GLN A 52 -17.01 11.49 5.88
N ALA A 53 -15.97 11.39 6.72
CA ALA A 53 -14.60 11.20 6.28
C ALA A 53 -13.84 10.30 7.28
N THR A 54 -12.65 9.86 6.90
CA THR A 54 -11.76 9.11 7.78
C THR A 54 -10.38 9.80 7.79
N PRO A 55 -9.89 10.26 8.94
CA PRO A 55 -10.52 10.19 10.27
C PRO A 55 -11.66 11.21 10.47
N HIS A 56 -12.65 10.86 11.28
CA HIS A 56 -13.69 11.77 11.77
C HIS A 56 -13.74 11.67 13.29
N ALA A 57 -13.42 12.74 13.98
CA ALA A 57 -13.45 12.79 15.44
C ALA A 57 -14.85 13.22 15.93
N PHE A 58 -15.36 12.50 16.92
CA PHE A 58 -16.61 12.83 17.61
C PHE A 58 -16.29 13.04 19.08
N ILE A 59 -16.63 14.20 19.62
CA ILE A 59 -16.46 14.53 21.04
C ILE A 59 -17.84 14.80 21.62
N PHE A 60 -18.13 14.15 22.74
CA PHE A 60 -19.37 14.24 23.43
C PHE A 60 -19.14 14.83 24.82
N ASP A 61 -20.06 15.67 25.28
CA ASP A 61 -20.12 16.10 26.67
C ASP A 61 -20.64 14.98 27.59
N GLU A 62 -20.73 15.26 28.89
CA GLU A 62 -21.24 14.32 29.89
C GLU A 62 -22.70 13.90 29.67
N THR A 63 -23.47 14.72 28.95
CA THR A 63 -24.85 14.43 28.56
C THR A 63 -24.96 13.73 27.23
N ARG A 64 -23.83 13.35 26.63
CA ARG A 64 -23.66 12.71 25.29
C ARG A 64 -24.12 13.56 24.12
N HIS A 65 -24.15 14.89 24.28
CA HIS A 65 -24.29 15.77 23.13
C HIS A 65 -22.98 15.92 22.37
N LEU A 66 -23.05 15.82 21.05
CA LEU A 66 -21.91 15.91 20.16
C LEU A 66 -21.34 17.34 20.16
N ARG A 67 -20.02 17.45 20.33
CA ARG A 67 -19.25 18.70 20.29
C ARG A 67 -18.09 18.54 19.29
N TYR A 68 -17.98 19.46 18.38
CA TYR A 68 -16.97 19.43 17.31
C TYR A 68 -15.84 20.42 17.54
N ASP A 69 -14.72 20.21 16.78
CA ASP A 69 -13.40 20.82 16.95
C ASP A 69 -12.67 20.28 18.19
N ALA A 70 -11.86 19.24 17.93
CA ALA A 70 -11.33 18.38 19.00
C ALA A 70 -10.62 19.16 20.10
N ARG A 71 -9.75 20.12 19.76
CA ARG A 71 -9.01 20.87 20.78
C ARG A 71 -9.88 21.86 21.51
N ASN A 72 -10.54 22.75 20.78
CA ASN A 72 -11.36 23.81 21.36
C ASN A 72 -12.56 23.25 22.10
N ALA A 73 -13.13 22.11 21.61
CA ALA A 73 -14.20 21.43 22.32
C ALA A 73 -13.70 20.81 23.65
N ILE A 74 -12.53 20.15 23.66
CA ILE A 74 -11.94 19.60 24.89
C ILE A 74 -11.64 20.72 25.88
N ASP A 75 -10.98 21.81 25.45
CA ASP A 75 -10.60 22.90 26.31
C ASP A 75 -11.86 23.60 26.88
N ALA A 76 -12.90 23.81 26.07
CA ALA A 76 -14.15 24.37 26.54
C ALA A 76 -14.87 23.48 27.55
N LEU A 77 -14.97 22.17 27.26
CA LEU A 77 -15.61 21.20 28.16
C LEU A 77 -14.84 21.06 29.49
N LEU A 78 -13.52 21.05 29.46
CA LEU A 78 -12.69 21.05 30.67
C LEU A 78 -12.89 22.32 31.50
N ALA A 79 -13.24 23.44 30.86
CA ALA A 79 -13.59 24.71 31.50
C ALA A 79 -15.08 24.82 31.86
N HIS A 80 -15.88 23.75 31.73
CA HIS A 80 -17.33 23.72 31.90
C HIS A 80 -18.06 24.78 31.05
N LYS A 81 -17.63 25.01 29.82
CA LYS A 81 -18.21 25.96 28.86
C LYS A 81 -18.65 25.23 27.60
N ASP A 82 -19.62 25.82 26.91
CA ASP A 82 -19.96 25.34 25.57
C ASP A 82 -18.84 25.66 24.57
N PRO A 83 -18.52 24.72 23.66
CA PRO A 83 -17.58 24.99 22.57
C PRO A 83 -18.08 26.12 21.67
N PRO A 84 -17.19 27.03 21.22
CA PRO A 84 -17.58 28.17 20.39
C PRO A 84 -18.10 27.78 19.01
N ILE A 85 -17.71 26.60 18.55
CA ILE A 85 -18.13 26.01 17.26
C ILE A 85 -18.63 24.59 17.52
N ALA A 86 -19.90 24.35 17.21
CA ALA A 86 -20.53 23.03 17.42
C ALA A 86 -20.19 22.03 16.30
N HIS A 87 -19.85 22.50 15.11
CA HIS A 87 -19.56 21.68 13.95
C HIS A 87 -18.40 22.25 13.14
N THR A 88 -17.40 21.44 12.86
CA THR A 88 -16.35 21.72 11.87
C THR A 88 -16.49 20.81 10.67
N GLY A 89 -16.06 21.25 9.50
CA GLY A 89 -16.00 20.38 8.32
C GLY A 89 -15.03 19.21 8.56
N SER A 90 -15.46 17.99 8.24
CA SER A 90 -14.58 16.83 8.31
C SER A 90 -13.69 16.77 7.06
N PHE A 91 -12.39 16.57 7.25
CA PHE A 91 -11.41 16.40 6.19
C PHE A 91 -10.81 14.99 6.28
N GLY A 92 -10.69 14.31 5.13
CA GLY A 92 -10.09 12.99 5.07
C GLY A 92 -10.57 12.21 3.86
N CYS A 93 -10.18 10.94 3.82
CA CYS A 93 -10.71 10.01 2.82
C CYS A 93 -12.19 9.76 3.08
N SER A 94 -12.97 9.54 2.02
CA SER A 94 -14.38 9.17 2.16
C SER A 94 -14.52 7.90 3.02
N THR A 95 -15.55 7.85 3.88
CA THR A 95 -15.84 6.65 4.67
C THR A 95 -16.11 5.47 3.74
N LYS A 96 -15.47 4.34 4.03
CA LYS A 96 -15.64 3.10 3.26
C LYS A 96 -16.83 2.33 3.81
N TRP A 97 -17.97 2.49 3.18
CA TRP A 97 -19.19 1.77 3.53
C TRP A 97 -19.23 0.40 2.84
N ALA A 98 -19.83 -0.60 3.49
CA ALA A 98 -19.92 -1.96 2.96
C ALA A 98 -20.63 -2.03 1.60
N GLU A 99 -21.63 -1.18 1.35
CA GLU A 99 -22.31 -1.08 0.05
C GLU A 99 -21.42 -0.61 -1.10
N LYS A 100 -20.28 0.02 -0.80
CA LYS A 100 -19.29 0.40 -1.82
C LYS A 100 -18.42 -0.78 -2.29
N SER A 101 -18.69 -1.99 -1.81
CA SER A 101 -18.03 -3.20 -2.30
C SER A 101 -18.21 -3.40 -3.83
N ALA A 102 -19.34 -2.96 -4.38
CA ALA A 102 -19.57 -2.96 -5.82
C ALA A 102 -18.55 -2.11 -6.60
N ASP A 103 -18.14 -0.97 -6.04
CA ASP A 103 -17.11 -0.11 -6.63
C ASP A 103 -15.76 -0.82 -6.68
N ARG A 104 -15.47 -1.65 -5.68
CA ARG A 104 -14.26 -2.47 -5.64
C ARG A 104 -14.28 -3.56 -6.70
N VAL A 105 -15.40 -4.26 -6.86
CA VAL A 105 -15.57 -5.24 -7.94
C VAL A 105 -15.34 -4.58 -9.30
N ALA A 106 -15.94 -3.41 -9.53
CA ALA A 106 -15.73 -2.65 -10.75
C ALA A 106 -14.28 -2.20 -10.94
N ALA A 107 -13.58 -1.83 -9.86
CA ALA A 107 -12.16 -1.49 -9.91
C ALA A 107 -11.27 -2.70 -10.25
N ILE A 108 -11.57 -3.88 -9.68
CA ILE A 108 -10.89 -5.13 -10.01
C ILE A 108 -11.14 -5.48 -11.49
N GLN A 109 -12.38 -5.41 -11.97
CA GLN A 109 -12.68 -5.66 -13.38
C GLN A 109 -11.92 -4.71 -14.32
N LYS A 110 -11.73 -3.44 -13.93
CA LYS A 110 -10.88 -2.50 -14.68
C LYS A 110 -9.40 -2.91 -14.68
N LEU A 111 -8.92 -3.48 -13.58
CA LEU A 111 -7.55 -4.03 -13.52
C LEU A 111 -7.41 -5.27 -14.39
N ASP A 112 -8.40 -6.18 -14.36
CA ASP A 112 -8.44 -7.38 -15.19
C ASP A 112 -8.47 -7.05 -16.70
N ALA A 113 -9.11 -5.96 -17.06
CA ALA A 113 -9.18 -5.49 -18.44
C ALA A 113 -7.86 -4.83 -18.93
N LYS A 114 -6.92 -4.48 -18.02
CA LYS A 114 -5.64 -3.93 -18.43
C LYS A 114 -4.76 -5.03 -19.02
N PRO A 115 -4.05 -4.75 -20.12
CA PRO A 115 -3.11 -5.70 -20.67
C PRO A 115 -1.97 -5.95 -19.67
N VAL A 116 -1.73 -7.21 -19.39
CA VAL A 116 -0.54 -7.66 -18.66
C VAL A 116 0.34 -8.39 -19.64
N ASP A 117 1.55 -7.91 -19.79
CA ASP A 117 2.55 -8.51 -20.67
C ASP A 117 3.86 -8.70 -19.91
N VAL A 118 4.76 -9.51 -20.48
CA VAL A 118 6.13 -9.70 -20.00
C VAL A 118 7.06 -9.65 -21.19
N THR A 119 8.05 -8.76 -21.12
CA THR A 119 9.03 -8.56 -22.18
C THR A 119 10.39 -9.09 -21.77
N PRO A 120 11.19 -9.64 -22.70
CA PRO A 120 12.55 -10.06 -22.39
C PRO A 120 13.41 -8.84 -22.01
N VAL A 121 14.32 -9.02 -21.05
CA VAL A 121 15.27 -8.01 -20.62
C VAL A 121 16.69 -8.58 -20.60
N SER A 122 17.63 -7.92 -21.28
CA SER A 122 19.04 -8.30 -21.31
C SER A 122 19.81 -7.72 -20.11
N ALA A 123 21.01 -8.26 -19.87
CA ALA A 123 21.92 -7.73 -18.86
C ALA A 123 22.22 -6.23 -19.05
N ASP A 124 22.41 -5.77 -20.30
CA ASP A 124 22.66 -4.35 -20.56
C ASP A 124 21.43 -3.47 -20.30
N SER A 125 20.25 -3.99 -20.60
CA SER A 125 18.99 -3.31 -20.22
C SER A 125 18.79 -3.23 -18.71
N LEU A 126 19.23 -4.25 -17.96
CA LEU A 126 19.24 -4.20 -16.48
C LEU A 126 20.21 -3.18 -15.92
N LYS A 127 21.41 -3.02 -16.51
CA LYS A 127 22.32 -1.93 -16.15
C LYS A 127 21.68 -0.56 -16.38
N THR A 128 20.97 -0.42 -17.50
CA THR A 128 20.23 0.80 -17.81
C THR A 128 19.11 1.03 -16.79
N LEU A 129 18.34 0.01 -16.47
CA LEU A 129 17.30 0.09 -15.44
C LEU A 129 17.88 0.51 -14.08
N ARG A 130 19.04 -0.06 -13.71
CA ARG A 130 19.74 0.27 -12.45
C ARG A 130 20.20 1.72 -12.39
N SER A 131 20.57 2.31 -13.52
CA SER A 131 20.95 3.74 -13.60
C SER A 131 19.76 4.70 -13.50
N ASN A 132 18.55 4.17 -13.51
CA ASN A 132 17.29 4.90 -13.39
C ASN A 132 17.13 6.10 -14.35
N PRO A 133 17.16 5.87 -15.67
CA PRO A 133 17.06 6.95 -16.64
C PRO A 133 15.69 7.63 -16.68
N SER A 134 14.68 7.00 -16.11
CA SER A 134 13.31 7.56 -15.99
C SER A 134 13.26 8.79 -15.09
N LYS A 135 14.24 8.93 -14.19
CA LYS A 135 14.26 9.99 -13.16
C LYS A 135 13.03 9.96 -12.22
N LYS A 136 12.40 8.79 -12.11
CA LYS A 136 11.29 8.55 -11.18
C LYS A 136 11.75 7.72 -10.01
N TYR A 137 11.03 7.78 -8.90
CA TYR A 137 11.17 6.75 -7.89
C TYR A 137 10.83 5.39 -8.52
N THR A 138 11.67 4.38 -8.32
CA THR A 138 11.48 3.09 -8.99
C THR A 138 11.56 1.95 -7.96
N LEU A 139 10.45 1.21 -7.83
CA LEU A 139 10.40 -0.02 -7.04
C LEU A 139 10.64 -1.20 -7.98
N ILE A 140 11.70 -1.95 -7.71
CA ILE A 140 12.11 -3.11 -8.51
C ILE A 140 12.09 -4.34 -7.61
N ASN A 141 11.45 -5.41 -8.07
CA ASN A 141 11.48 -6.71 -7.40
C ASN A 141 11.94 -7.79 -8.37
N PHE A 142 12.93 -8.56 -7.97
CA PHE A 142 13.40 -9.76 -8.65
C PHE A 142 12.73 -10.98 -8.02
N TRP A 143 12.10 -11.80 -8.84
CA TRP A 143 11.26 -12.90 -8.40
C TRP A 143 11.30 -14.07 -9.37
N ALA A 144 10.67 -15.20 -8.99
CA ALA A 144 10.44 -16.30 -9.91
C ALA A 144 9.19 -17.09 -9.53
N THR A 145 8.60 -17.79 -10.49
CA THR A 145 7.39 -18.60 -10.27
C THR A 145 7.62 -19.79 -9.34
N TRP A 146 8.84 -20.32 -9.30
CA TRP A 146 9.25 -21.43 -8.43
C TRP A 146 9.67 -20.96 -7.01
N CYS A 147 9.75 -19.65 -6.78
CA CYS A 147 10.13 -19.08 -5.49
C CYS A 147 8.88 -18.83 -4.64
N GLY A 148 8.60 -19.72 -3.68
CA GLY A 148 7.40 -19.61 -2.83
C GLY A 148 7.29 -18.28 -2.10
N ALA A 149 8.36 -17.82 -1.46
CA ALA A 149 8.39 -16.54 -0.76
C ALA A 149 8.11 -15.35 -1.71
N CYS A 150 8.58 -15.42 -2.98
CA CYS A 150 8.30 -14.40 -3.98
C CYS A 150 6.80 -14.34 -4.32
N VAL A 151 6.18 -15.51 -4.51
CA VAL A 151 4.75 -15.61 -4.84
C VAL A 151 3.88 -15.12 -3.69
N ASP A 152 4.29 -15.41 -2.45
CA ASP A 152 3.55 -14.99 -1.25
C ASP A 152 3.58 -13.47 -1.05
N GLU A 153 4.65 -12.78 -1.46
CA GLU A 153 4.76 -11.32 -1.29
C GLU A 153 4.19 -10.49 -2.46
N LEU A 154 3.99 -11.09 -3.66
CA LEU A 154 3.48 -10.39 -4.82
C LEU A 154 2.17 -9.63 -4.58
N PRO A 155 1.15 -10.18 -3.89
CA PRO A 155 -0.08 -9.45 -3.58
C PRO A 155 0.15 -8.15 -2.82
N GLU A 156 1.06 -8.15 -1.84
CA GLU A 156 1.37 -6.97 -1.03
C GLU A 156 2.19 -5.94 -1.80
N LEU A 157 3.07 -6.39 -2.70
CA LEU A 157 3.79 -5.52 -3.63
C LEU A 157 2.84 -4.83 -4.60
N GLU A 158 1.91 -5.59 -5.21
CA GLU A 158 0.89 -5.05 -6.11
C GLU A 158 -0.03 -4.07 -5.41
N GLU A 159 -0.46 -4.37 -4.18
CA GLU A 159 -1.23 -3.44 -3.37
C GLU A 159 -0.44 -2.16 -3.11
N THR A 160 0.83 -2.29 -2.73
CA THR A 160 1.71 -1.15 -2.48
C THR A 160 1.86 -0.30 -3.73
N PHE A 161 2.10 -0.91 -4.89
CA PHE A 161 2.15 -0.18 -6.15
C PHE A 161 0.84 0.58 -6.43
N ARG A 162 -0.31 -0.08 -6.27
CA ARG A 162 -1.63 0.56 -6.46
C ARG A 162 -1.87 1.73 -5.51
N MET A 163 -1.43 1.63 -4.25
CA MET A 163 -1.52 2.73 -3.27
C MET A 163 -0.75 3.98 -3.72
N TYR A 164 0.37 3.79 -4.39
CA TYR A 164 1.25 4.88 -4.79
C TYR A 164 1.25 5.17 -6.30
N SER A 165 0.43 4.47 -7.09
CA SER A 165 0.39 4.58 -8.57
C SER A 165 0.01 5.95 -9.10
N VAL A 166 -0.67 6.77 -8.29
CA VAL A 166 -1.01 8.17 -8.63
C VAL A 166 0.15 9.14 -8.36
N ARG A 167 1.24 8.63 -7.81
CA ARG A 167 2.47 9.38 -7.57
C ARG A 167 3.50 8.97 -8.61
N ASP A 168 4.57 9.73 -8.74
CA ASP A 168 5.59 9.49 -9.76
C ASP A 168 6.54 8.33 -9.38
N ILE A 169 5.97 7.13 -9.27
CA ILE A 169 6.67 5.88 -8.96
C ILE A 169 6.50 4.90 -10.12
N ASP A 170 7.62 4.40 -10.64
CA ASP A 170 7.66 3.25 -11.53
C ASP A 170 7.69 1.95 -10.70
N TYR A 171 6.96 0.93 -11.17
CA TYR A 171 6.99 -0.40 -10.61
C TYR A 171 7.45 -1.42 -11.64
N VAL A 172 8.47 -2.18 -11.29
CA VAL A 172 9.17 -3.09 -12.18
C VAL A 172 9.29 -4.46 -11.51
N LEU A 173 8.81 -5.49 -12.18
CA LEU A 173 9.05 -6.89 -11.84
C LEU A 173 10.03 -7.49 -12.83
N VAL A 174 11.07 -8.15 -12.34
CA VAL A 174 12.07 -8.86 -13.15
C VAL A 174 12.02 -10.33 -12.74
N SER A 175 11.57 -11.17 -13.65
CA SER A 175 11.55 -12.62 -13.43
C SER A 175 12.91 -13.24 -13.75
N ALA A 176 13.40 -14.06 -12.79
CA ALA A 176 14.60 -14.90 -12.94
C ALA A 176 14.26 -16.33 -13.45
N ASN A 177 13.06 -16.52 -13.96
CA ASN A 177 12.69 -17.77 -14.64
C ASN A 177 13.51 -18.00 -15.90
N GLN A 178 13.58 -19.26 -16.35
CA GLN A 178 14.18 -19.56 -17.65
C GLN A 178 13.42 -18.89 -18.78
N PRO A 179 14.08 -18.49 -19.89
CA PRO A 179 13.42 -17.78 -21.01
C PRO A 179 12.25 -18.55 -21.64
N ASP A 180 12.29 -19.90 -21.62
CA ASP A 180 11.23 -20.77 -22.13
C ASP A 180 10.02 -20.90 -21.19
N GLU A 181 10.14 -20.45 -19.94
CA GLU A 181 9.04 -20.44 -18.96
C GLU A 181 8.13 -19.21 -19.05
N ARG A 182 8.28 -18.38 -20.10
CA ARG A 182 7.56 -17.11 -20.30
C ARG A 182 6.04 -17.22 -20.07
N ASP A 183 5.42 -18.28 -20.56
CA ASP A 183 3.97 -18.47 -20.45
C ASP A 183 3.54 -18.71 -19.00
N GLY A 184 4.37 -19.39 -18.19
CA GLY A 184 4.16 -19.58 -16.75
C GLY A 184 4.23 -18.26 -16.01
N VAL A 185 5.26 -17.46 -16.30
CA VAL A 185 5.44 -16.12 -15.73
C VAL A 185 4.25 -15.24 -16.08
N LEU A 186 3.84 -15.19 -17.35
CA LEU A 186 2.71 -14.37 -17.79
C LEU A 186 1.39 -14.78 -17.13
N ARG A 187 1.12 -16.09 -16.97
CA ARG A 187 -0.07 -16.55 -16.24
C ARG A 187 -0.10 -16.07 -14.81
N MET A 188 1.04 -16.11 -14.11
CA MET A 188 1.14 -15.65 -12.73
C MET A 188 0.97 -14.13 -12.61
N LEU A 189 1.61 -13.36 -13.48
CA LEU A 189 1.44 -11.91 -13.53
C LEU A 189 -0.02 -11.51 -13.77
N LYS A 190 -0.73 -12.21 -14.66
CA LYS A 190 -2.17 -12.00 -14.90
C LYS A 190 -3.00 -12.35 -13.66
N HIS A 191 -2.66 -13.43 -12.96
CA HIS A 191 -3.35 -13.83 -11.74
C HIS A 191 -3.28 -12.77 -10.64
N PHE A 192 -2.16 -12.08 -10.53
CA PHE A 192 -1.95 -10.98 -9.57
C PHE A 192 -2.29 -9.59 -10.12
N HIS A 193 -2.79 -9.49 -11.36
CA HIS A 193 -3.10 -8.21 -12.02
C HIS A 193 -1.89 -7.26 -12.03
N SER A 194 -0.72 -7.78 -12.34
CA SER A 194 0.54 -7.04 -12.36
C SER A 194 0.61 -6.11 -13.56
N THR A 195 0.11 -4.90 -13.40
CA THR A 195 0.03 -3.87 -14.45
C THR A 195 1.26 -2.95 -14.51
N GLY A 196 2.29 -3.24 -13.75
CA GLY A 196 3.60 -2.60 -13.83
C GLY A 196 4.39 -3.03 -15.07
N ARG A 197 5.65 -2.63 -15.10
CA ARG A 197 6.60 -3.07 -16.15
C ARG A 197 7.13 -4.45 -15.78
N ASN A 198 6.76 -5.47 -16.53
CA ASN A 198 7.16 -6.85 -16.24
C ASN A 198 8.20 -7.32 -17.25
N PHE A 199 9.28 -7.83 -16.72
CA PHE A 199 10.39 -8.35 -17.50
C PHE A 199 10.68 -9.82 -17.16
N LEU A 200 11.14 -10.56 -18.17
CA LEU A 200 11.74 -11.87 -18.03
C LEU A 200 13.21 -11.75 -18.45
N PHE A 201 14.13 -12.15 -17.57
CA PHE A 201 15.54 -12.13 -17.93
C PHE A 201 15.79 -13.09 -19.10
N ASP A 202 16.51 -12.62 -20.12
CA ASP A 202 16.64 -13.30 -21.41
C ASP A 202 17.72 -14.39 -21.42
N SER A 203 18.30 -14.71 -20.27
CA SER A 203 19.36 -15.71 -20.09
C SER A 203 19.13 -16.58 -18.87
N ALA A 204 19.57 -17.82 -18.96
CA ALA A 204 19.64 -18.73 -17.81
C ALA A 204 20.77 -18.38 -16.83
N ASP A 205 21.68 -17.51 -17.22
CA ASP A 205 22.82 -17.08 -16.42
C ASP A 205 22.41 -15.99 -15.41
N THR A 206 21.95 -16.43 -14.24
CA THR A 206 21.57 -15.52 -13.14
C THR A 206 22.75 -14.73 -12.57
N GLU A 207 24.00 -15.19 -12.75
CA GLU A 207 25.19 -14.43 -12.37
C GLU A 207 25.37 -13.20 -13.26
N SER A 208 25.06 -13.28 -14.55
CA SER A 208 25.06 -12.11 -15.43
C SER A 208 23.98 -11.11 -15.05
N MET A 209 22.79 -11.56 -14.61
CA MET A 209 21.73 -10.70 -14.08
C MET A 209 22.21 -9.94 -12.83
N GLN A 210 22.81 -10.65 -11.90
CA GLN A 210 23.37 -10.11 -10.67
C GLN A 210 24.44 -9.04 -10.98
N LYS A 211 25.46 -9.39 -11.79
CA LYS A 211 26.54 -8.46 -12.16
C LYS A 211 26.03 -7.20 -12.85
N ALA A 212 24.97 -7.35 -13.65
CA ALA A 212 24.38 -6.23 -14.35
C ALA A 212 23.63 -5.26 -13.44
N PHE A 213 22.93 -5.77 -12.43
CA PHE A 213 22.10 -4.94 -11.57
C PHE A 213 22.80 -4.50 -10.30
N ASN A 214 23.29 -5.46 -9.49
CA ASN A 214 24.01 -5.19 -8.26
C ASN A 214 25.05 -6.28 -7.98
N PRO A 215 26.35 -6.04 -8.19
CA PRO A 215 27.40 -7.03 -7.97
C PRO A 215 27.52 -7.56 -6.53
N LYS A 216 26.91 -6.89 -5.57
CA LYS A 216 26.90 -7.31 -4.16
C LYS A 216 25.74 -8.28 -3.83
N TRP A 217 24.76 -8.38 -4.70
CA TRP A 217 23.68 -9.32 -4.58
C TRP A 217 24.15 -10.72 -5.02
N ASP A 218 23.67 -11.77 -4.41
CA ASP A 218 24.04 -13.16 -4.70
C ASP A 218 23.11 -13.87 -5.70
N SER A 219 22.31 -13.11 -6.45
CA SER A 219 21.26 -13.58 -7.37
C SER A 219 20.10 -14.37 -6.73
N ALA A 220 20.05 -14.49 -5.41
CA ALA A 220 18.92 -15.11 -4.73
C ALA A 220 17.66 -14.23 -4.81
N VAL A 221 16.49 -14.88 -4.90
CA VAL A 221 15.19 -14.23 -4.95
C VAL A 221 14.31 -14.65 -3.76
N PRO A 222 13.41 -13.81 -3.24
CA PRO A 222 13.08 -12.45 -3.72
C PRO A 222 14.17 -11.43 -3.37
N TYR A 223 14.32 -10.44 -4.24
CA TYR A 223 15.19 -9.30 -3.98
C TYR A 223 14.49 -8.01 -4.39
N THR A 224 14.29 -7.11 -3.43
CA THR A 224 13.53 -5.88 -3.61
C THR A 224 14.41 -4.66 -3.42
N VAL A 225 14.34 -3.72 -4.36
CA VAL A 225 15.10 -2.47 -4.33
C VAL A 225 14.17 -1.30 -4.64
N PHE A 226 14.30 -0.22 -3.87
CA PHE A 226 13.64 1.05 -4.15
C PHE A 226 14.69 2.12 -4.42
N LEU A 227 14.62 2.72 -5.59
CA LEU A 227 15.55 3.73 -6.09
C LEU A 227 14.92 5.12 -6.03
N ASP A 228 15.73 6.12 -5.70
CA ASP A 228 15.38 7.51 -5.94
C ASP A 228 15.57 7.91 -7.43
N PRO A 229 15.15 9.13 -7.83
CA PRO A 229 15.32 9.62 -9.20
C PRO A 229 16.76 9.64 -9.73
N ASP A 230 17.75 9.67 -8.84
CA ASP A 230 19.17 9.66 -9.22
C ASP A 230 19.78 8.25 -9.21
N GLY A 231 18.98 7.22 -8.98
CA GLY A 231 19.40 5.82 -8.96
C GLY A 231 20.06 5.38 -7.65
N LYS A 232 19.97 6.20 -6.60
CA LYS A 232 20.44 5.82 -5.27
C LYS A 232 19.45 4.84 -4.63
N ILE A 233 19.97 3.80 -4.01
CA ILE A 233 19.16 2.84 -3.26
C ILE A 233 18.69 3.47 -1.95
N LEU A 234 17.38 3.58 -1.78
CA LEU A 234 16.72 4.03 -0.55
C LEU A 234 16.26 2.85 0.31
N TYR A 235 15.93 1.73 -0.32
CA TYR A 235 15.57 0.49 0.35
C TYR A 235 16.14 -0.68 -0.42
N GLU A 236 16.62 -1.68 0.30
CA GLU A 236 17.15 -2.92 -0.25
C GLU A 236 16.81 -4.07 0.71
N GLN A 237 16.26 -5.14 0.18
CA GLN A 237 15.92 -6.33 0.96
C GLN A 237 16.15 -7.58 0.13
N LEU A 238 16.98 -8.47 0.63
CA LEU A 238 17.11 -9.85 0.17
C LEU A 238 16.24 -10.75 1.05
N GLY A 239 15.54 -11.69 0.44
CA GLY A 239 14.57 -12.55 1.15
C GLY A 239 13.23 -11.87 1.36
N SER A 240 12.38 -12.48 2.18
CA SER A 240 11.00 -12.02 2.39
C SER A 240 10.90 -10.56 2.77
N LEU A 241 9.95 -9.87 2.14
CA LEU A 241 9.78 -8.44 2.20
C LEU A 241 9.23 -7.96 3.56
N ASP A 242 9.88 -6.96 4.17
CA ASP A 242 9.26 -6.15 5.21
C ASP A 242 8.44 -5.02 4.57
N ILE A 243 7.19 -5.32 4.30
CA ILE A 243 6.28 -4.40 3.59
C ILE A 243 6.07 -3.09 4.36
N LEU A 244 6.05 -3.12 5.69
CA LEU A 244 5.87 -1.91 6.50
C LEU A 244 7.10 -1.00 6.42
N LYS A 245 8.29 -1.58 6.45
CA LYS A 245 9.53 -0.84 6.28
C LYS A 245 9.63 -0.24 4.88
N LEU A 246 9.25 -1.00 3.84
CA LEU A 246 9.20 -0.50 2.46
C LEU A 246 8.24 0.68 2.35
N ARG A 247 6.99 0.52 2.78
CA ARG A 247 5.96 1.59 2.71
C ARG A 247 6.38 2.84 3.47
N ARG A 248 7.04 2.71 4.62
CA ARG A 248 7.61 3.86 5.36
C ARG A 248 8.71 4.56 4.59
N THR A 249 9.60 3.79 3.95
CA THR A 249 10.67 4.35 3.13
C THR A 249 10.10 5.12 1.94
N ILE A 250 9.09 4.55 1.27
CA ILE A 250 8.39 5.23 0.17
C ILE A 250 7.77 6.55 0.66
N LEU A 251 7.03 6.52 1.78
CA LEU A 251 6.41 7.73 2.33
C LEU A 251 7.42 8.81 2.74
N ALA A 252 8.57 8.40 3.27
CA ALA A 252 9.62 9.34 3.66
C ALA A 252 10.34 9.96 2.45
N ALA A 253 10.41 9.22 1.34
CA ALA A 253 11.09 9.66 0.13
C ALA A 253 10.23 10.55 -0.76
N LEU A 254 8.92 10.25 -0.83
CA LEU A 254 8.01 11.01 -1.67
C LEU A 254 7.82 12.42 -1.13
N PRO A 255 7.88 13.44 -2.00
CA PRO A 255 7.53 14.79 -1.61
C PRO A 255 6.14 14.81 -0.97
N SER A 256 6.00 15.51 0.13
CA SER A 256 4.70 15.68 0.80
C SER A 256 3.85 16.72 0.05
N ASP A 257 3.58 16.46 -1.23
CA ASP A 257 2.72 17.31 -2.09
C ASP A 257 1.23 17.28 -1.68
N TYR A 258 0.97 16.80 -0.49
CA TYR A 258 -0.31 17.06 0.16
C TYR A 258 -0.33 18.54 0.60
N SER A 259 -0.19 19.42 -0.39
CA SER A 259 -0.24 20.87 -0.20
C SER A 259 -1.51 21.31 0.54
N GLY A 260 -2.62 20.59 0.39
CA GLY A 260 -3.85 20.81 1.14
C GLY A 260 -3.73 20.53 2.63
N PHE A 261 -2.97 19.52 3.04
CA PHE A 261 -2.79 19.18 4.47
C PHE A 261 -1.77 20.11 5.12
N ASN A 262 -0.67 20.37 4.45
CA ASN A 262 0.37 21.30 4.94
C ASN A 262 -0.09 22.75 4.97
N GLN A 263 -0.88 23.20 3.98
CA GLN A 263 -1.46 24.56 3.99
C GLN A 263 -2.46 24.74 5.15
N TYR A 264 -3.26 23.74 5.46
CA TYR A 264 -4.20 23.79 6.57
C TYR A 264 -3.48 23.92 7.92
N TRP A 265 -2.38 23.16 8.15
CA TRP A 265 -1.63 23.20 9.39
C TRP A 265 -0.62 24.35 9.47
N SER A 266 -0.14 24.86 8.35
CA SER A 266 0.77 26.01 8.30
C SER A 266 0.06 27.38 8.30
N SER A 267 -1.24 27.42 8.01
CA SER A 267 -2.01 28.67 7.97
C SER A 267 -2.48 29.17 9.34
N GLY A 268 -2.19 28.47 10.42
CA GLY A 268 -2.45 28.94 11.79
C GLY A 268 -3.94 29.13 12.13
N LEU A 269 -4.84 28.41 11.47
CA LEU A 269 -6.28 28.40 11.76
C LEU A 269 -6.61 27.41 12.85
#